data_0e62db11610f81291eab082dc201bd12
#
_entry.id   0e62db11610f81291eab082dc201bd12
#
_cell.length_a   1.000
_cell.length_b   1.000
_cell.length_c   1.000
_cell.angle_alpha   90.00
_cell.angle_beta   90.00
_cell.angle_gamma   90.00
#
_symmetry.space_group_name_H-M   'P 1'
#
loop_
_entity.id
_entity.type
_entity.pdbx_description
1 polymer ?
#
loop_
_entity_poly.entity_id
_entity_poly.type
_entity_poly.pdbx_seq_one_letter_code
_entity_poly.pdbx_strand_id
1 'polypeptide(L)'
;MRIRTIVAGTAALALLAGCSTGGGTTGTPTNATQPTSTSSSSGGAPKVSNPLNLAAVEAAPCNAVTAAQLTAYGLPGVTGSVNTGSLGASCQWSGTLTAAEMSVGMGILPAGTNLDSQYARKDTFAVFEERPAIQGYPAIVSLLTDQRKEGNCELTVGASDERAILVTFLSDEKSKYFADPCAGATEFANLAITTIKAGVK
;
A
#
# COMPACT_ATOMS: atom_id res chain seq x y z
N MET A 1 -18.90 -5.26 48.14
CA MET A 1 -19.21 -4.22 49.14
C MET A 1 -17.90 -3.50 49.48
N ARG A 2 -17.71 -2.31 48.97
CA ARG A 2 -16.99 -1.16 49.52
C ARG A 2 -16.79 -0.10 48.45
N ILE A 3 -17.60 0.91 48.57
CA ILE A 3 -17.61 2.20 47.85
C ILE A 3 -16.59 3.12 48.50
N ARG A 4 -15.90 3.94 47.72
CA ARG A 4 -15.30 5.24 48.12
C ARG A 4 -14.53 5.79 46.90
N THR A 5 -14.54 6.99 46.49
CA THR A 5 -15.21 8.27 46.78
C THR A 5 -14.58 9.25 45.78
N ILE A 6 -15.36 10.15 45.27
CA ILE A 6 -15.13 11.24 44.31
C ILE A 6 -14.14 12.25 44.89
N VAL A 7 -13.22 12.81 44.07
CA VAL A 7 -12.66 14.16 44.29
C VAL A 7 -12.69 14.92 42.95
N ALA A 8 -13.47 15.98 42.95
CA ALA A 8 -13.51 17.02 41.94
C ALA A 8 -12.44 18.08 42.25
N GLY A 9 -11.77 18.56 41.21
CA GLY A 9 -10.85 19.69 41.30
C GLY A 9 -11.02 20.62 40.10
N THR A 10 -11.59 21.78 40.37
CA THR A 10 -11.85 22.88 39.41
C THR A 10 -10.68 23.92 39.44
N ALA A 11 -10.65 24.73 38.37
CA ALA A 11 -10.00 26.04 38.16
C ALA A 11 -8.61 25.97 37.51
N ALA A 12 -8.18 26.88 36.58
CA ALA A 12 -8.58 28.26 36.29
C ALA A 12 -8.12 28.66 34.88
N LEU A 13 -8.83 29.68 34.32
CA LEU A 13 -8.52 30.42 33.09
C LEU A 13 -7.22 31.27 33.23
N ALA A 14 -6.48 31.39 32.10
CA ALA A 14 -5.65 32.55 31.85
C ALA A 14 -5.66 32.89 30.33
N LEU A 15 -6.33 33.97 29.99
CA LEU A 15 -6.31 34.69 28.72
C LEU A 15 -5.03 35.55 28.68
N LEU A 16 -4.25 35.50 27.61
CA LEU A 16 -3.29 36.54 27.25
C LEU A 16 -3.39 36.81 25.76
N ALA A 17 -4.04 37.91 25.44
CA ALA A 17 -4.00 38.56 24.16
C ALA A 17 -2.67 39.33 24.00
N GLY A 18 -2.01 39.17 22.88
CA GLY A 18 -0.83 39.93 22.48
C GLY A 18 -0.93 40.29 20.99
N CYS A 19 -1.48 41.49 20.69
CA CYS A 19 -1.29 42.13 19.42
C CYS A 19 0.08 42.82 19.38
N SER A 20 0.85 42.59 18.31
CA SER A 20 1.96 43.46 17.94
C SER A 20 1.86 43.78 16.47
N THR A 21 1.65 45.10 16.21
CA THR A 21 1.68 45.78 14.91
C THR A 21 3.12 46.16 14.56
N GLY A 22 3.48 46.05 13.28
CA GLY A 22 4.57 46.88 12.75
C GLY A 22 5.38 46.31 11.60
N GLY A 23 5.33 46.96 10.46
CA GLY A 23 6.44 47.10 9.53
C GLY A 23 6.36 46.36 8.22
N GLY A 24 5.88 47.03 7.16
CA GLY A 24 5.95 46.55 5.78
C GLY A 24 7.37 46.60 5.21
N THR A 25 7.67 45.64 4.35
CA THR A 25 8.65 45.80 3.27
C THR A 25 8.17 44.98 2.08
N THR A 26 8.00 45.70 0.97
CA THR A 26 7.71 45.18 -0.38
C THR A 26 8.85 44.26 -0.85
N GLY A 27 8.60 42.96 -0.94
CA GLY A 27 9.45 41.98 -1.58
C GLY A 27 8.63 41.18 -2.59
N THR A 28 9.02 41.25 -3.84
CA THR A 28 8.49 40.50 -4.99
C THR A 28 8.41 38.99 -4.69
N PRO A 29 7.25 38.32 -4.90
CA PRO A 29 7.20 36.88 -4.70
C PRO A 29 7.85 36.16 -5.88
N THR A 30 9.04 35.62 -5.67
CA THR A 30 9.59 34.58 -6.52
C THR A 30 8.85 33.29 -6.22
N ASN A 31 8.12 32.78 -7.21
CA ASN A 31 7.35 31.55 -7.12
C ASN A 31 8.31 30.34 -7.08
N ALA A 32 8.79 29.99 -5.89
CA ALA A 32 9.48 28.75 -5.66
C ALA A 32 8.41 27.66 -5.49
N THR A 33 8.30 26.76 -6.46
CA THR A 33 7.51 25.53 -6.37
C THR A 33 8.07 24.68 -5.24
N GLN A 34 7.52 24.84 -4.05
CA GLN A 34 7.84 24.04 -2.89
C GLN A 34 7.24 22.65 -3.10
N PRO A 35 8.03 21.57 -3.00
CA PRO A 35 7.45 20.21 -2.99
C PRO A 35 6.50 20.13 -1.80
N THR A 36 5.24 19.83 -2.07
CA THR A 36 4.22 19.61 -1.06
C THR A 36 4.65 18.41 -0.22
N SER A 37 5.24 18.68 0.93
CA SER A 37 5.47 17.68 1.95
C SER A 37 4.10 17.23 2.44
N THR A 38 3.71 16.02 2.08
CA THR A 38 2.51 15.38 2.60
C THR A 38 2.66 15.27 4.10
N SER A 39 1.94 16.09 4.85
CA SER A 39 1.90 16.04 6.29
C SER A 39 1.37 14.67 6.71
N SER A 40 2.23 13.84 7.28
CA SER A 40 1.85 12.61 7.96
C SER A 40 0.92 12.99 9.10
N SER A 41 -0.37 12.75 8.94
CA SER A 41 -1.32 12.85 10.03
C SER A 41 -1.00 11.77 11.07
N SER A 42 -0.84 12.16 12.31
CA SER A 42 -0.52 11.30 13.43
C SER A 42 -1.47 10.10 13.53
N GLY A 43 -1.02 8.91 13.12
CA GLY A 43 -1.60 7.62 13.47
C GLY A 43 -2.45 6.88 12.44
N GLY A 44 -2.81 7.46 11.29
CA GLY A 44 -3.59 6.79 10.24
C GLY A 44 -2.82 6.60 8.94
N ALA A 45 -3.35 5.75 8.04
CA ALA A 45 -2.79 5.56 6.71
C ALA A 45 -2.87 6.83 5.85
N PRO A 46 -1.93 7.03 4.91
CA PRO A 46 -2.05 8.07 3.89
C PRO A 46 -3.32 7.89 3.07
N LYS A 47 -4.02 9.01 2.76
CA LYS A 47 -5.28 9.00 2.01
C LYS A 47 -5.06 8.86 0.50
N VAL A 48 -6.03 8.24 -0.17
CA VAL A 48 -6.02 8.02 -1.62
C VAL A 48 -6.81 9.12 -2.32
N SER A 49 -6.11 10.05 -2.97
CA SER A 49 -6.74 11.21 -3.63
C SER A 49 -7.55 10.84 -4.88
N ASN A 50 -7.13 9.80 -5.62
CA ASN A 50 -7.76 9.37 -6.87
C ASN A 50 -8.03 7.87 -6.80
N PRO A 51 -9.20 7.42 -6.30
CA PRO A 51 -9.51 6.00 -6.16
C PRO A 51 -9.43 5.23 -7.47
N LEU A 52 -8.86 4.01 -7.42
CA LEU A 52 -8.87 3.07 -8.54
C LEU A 52 -10.26 2.46 -8.73
N ASN A 53 -10.69 2.34 -9.98
CA ASN A 53 -11.86 1.53 -10.31
C ASN A 53 -11.45 0.05 -10.36
N LEU A 54 -11.83 -0.71 -9.35
CA LEU A 54 -11.47 -2.12 -9.23
C LEU A 54 -12.50 -3.09 -9.84
N ALA A 55 -13.66 -2.61 -10.30
CA ALA A 55 -14.78 -3.47 -10.71
C ALA A 55 -14.40 -4.52 -11.79
N ALA A 56 -13.58 -4.11 -12.76
CA ALA A 56 -13.16 -5.03 -13.83
C ALA A 56 -12.19 -6.12 -13.34
N VAL A 57 -11.26 -5.77 -12.44
CA VAL A 57 -10.33 -6.76 -11.85
C VAL A 57 -10.99 -7.60 -10.76
N GLU A 58 -12.05 -7.14 -10.12
CA GLU A 58 -12.86 -7.96 -9.23
C GLU A 58 -13.62 -9.05 -10.02
N ALA A 59 -14.12 -8.69 -11.21
CA ALA A 59 -14.79 -9.65 -12.09
C ALA A 59 -13.82 -10.62 -12.76
N ALA A 60 -12.62 -10.17 -13.12
CA ALA A 60 -11.61 -10.95 -13.83
C ALA A 60 -10.19 -10.61 -13.31
N PRO A 61 -9.80 -11.14 -12.13
CA PRO A 61 -8.56 -10.73 -11.45
C PRO A 61 -7.29 -11.04 -12.25
N CYS A 62 -7.31 -12.04 -13.10
CA CYS A 62 -6.16 -12.38 -13.95
C CYS A 62 -5.93 -11.38 -15.10
N ASN A 63 -6.91 -10.49 -15.39
CA ASN A 63 -6.73 -9.42 -16.35
C ASN A 63 -6.02 -8.17 -15.75
N ALA A 64 -5.61 -8.23 -14.48
CA ALA A 64 -4.87 -7.15 -13.85
C ALA A 64 -3.51 -6.84 -14.50
N VAL A 65 -2.94 -7.82 -15.21
CA VAL A 65 -1.72 -7.67 -16.00
C VAL A 65 -1.86 -8.35 -17.35
N THR A 66 -1.23 -7.79 -18.38
CA THR A 66 -1.25 -8.36 -19.73
C THR A 66 -0.14 -9.40 -19.91
N ALA A 67 -0.28 -10.28 -20.93
CA ALA A 67 0.78 -11.23 -21.28
C ALA A 67 2.11 -10.55 -21.66
N ALA A 68 2.04 -9.36 -22.29
CA ALA A 68 3.23 -8.59 -22.62
C ALA A 68 3.93 -8.05 -21.35
N GLN A 69 3.16 -7.58 -20.37
CA GLN A 69 3.70 -7.16 -19.09
C GLN A 69 4.31 -8.33 -18.31
N LEU A 70 3.67 -9.50 -18.29
CA LEU A 70 4.22 -10.71 -17.67
C LEU A 70 5.54 -11.11 -18.32
N THR A 71 5.63 -11.05 -19.65
CA THR A 71 6.89 -11.33 -20.36
C THR A 71 8.00 -10.35 -19.96
N ALA A 72 7.71 -9.05 -19.91
CA ALA A 72 8.67 -8.02 -19.50
C ALA A 72 9.07 -8.16 -18.02
N TYR A 73 8.14 -8.56 -17.17
CA TYR A 73 8.39 -8.82 -15.75
C TYR A 73 9.31 -10.03 -15.51
N GLY A 74 9.34 -10.98 -16.45
CA GLY A 74 10.15 -12.19 -16.37
C GLY A 74 9.33 -13.48 -16.23
N LEU A 75 8.04 -13.44 -16.53
CA LEU A 75 7.14 -14.59 -16.54
C LEU A 75 6.59 -14.88 -17.95
N PRO A 76 7.46 -15.12 -18.97
CA PRO A 76 7.01 -15.38 -20.32
C PRO A 76 6.18 -16.65 -20.40
N GLY A 77 5.02 -16.58 -21.09
CA GLY A 77 4.14 -17.72 -21.29
C GLY A 77 3.37 -18.19 -20.06
N VAL A 78 3.54 -17.53 -18.91
CA VAL A 78 2.78 -17.86 -17.70
C VAL A 78 1.36 -17.32 -17.83
N THR A 79 0.38 -18.19 -17.53
CA THR A 79 -1.04 -17.84 -17.46
C THR A 79 -1.48 -17.76 -16.01
N GLY A 80 -2.28 -16.74 -15.69
CA GLY A 80 -2.84 -16.58 -14.35
C GLY A 80 -3.93 -17.62 -14.04
N SER A 81 -3.97 -18.04 -12.79
CA SER A 81 -5.02 -18.90 -12.23
C SER A 81 -5.84 -18.13 -11.21
N VAL A 82 -7.17 -18.12 -11.39
CA VAL A 82 -8.08 -17.49 -10.44
C VAL A 82 -8.15 -18.31 -9.16
N ASN A 83 -7.97 -17.64 -8.03
CA ASN A 83 -8.21 -18.20 -6.72
C ASN A 83 -9.47 -17.58 -6.11
N THR A 84 -10.39 -18.44 -5.64
CA THR A 84 -11.61 -18.06 -4.92
C THR A 84 -11.47 -18.44 -3.46
N GLY A 85 -10.70 -17.67 -2.71
CA GLY A 85 -10.50 -17.90 -1.28
C GLY A 85 -11.15 -16.82 -0.42
N SER A 86 -10.91 -16.88 0.88
CA SER A 86 -11.39 -15.92 1.87
C SER A 86 -10.84 -14.49 1.69
N LEU A 87 -9.80 -14.33 0.87
CA LEU A 87 -9.16 -13.04 0.58
C LEU A 87 -9.81 -12.27 -0.59
N GLY A 88 -10.98 -12.73 -1.09
CA GLY A 88 -11.67 -12.10 -2.20
C GLY A 88 -11.19 -12.56 -3.58
N ALA A 89 -11.50 -11.78 -4.62
CA ALA A 89 -11.09 -12.07 -6.00
C ALA A 89 -9.58 -11.92 -6.15
N SER A 90 -8.91 -12.97 -6.58
CA SER A 90 -7.45 -12.98 -6.72
C SER A 90 -6.99 -13.83 -7.91
N CYS A 91 -5.82 -13.52 -8.41
CA CYS A 91 -5.13 -14.29 -9.42
C CYS A 91 -3.70 -14.58 -8.99
N GLN A 92 -3.22 -15.75 -9.35
CA GLN A 92 -1.83 -16.15 -9.14
C GLN A 92 -1.16 -16.52 -10.47
N TRP A 93 0.03 -16.02 -10.70
CA TRP A 93 0.91 -16.33 -11.83
C TRP A 93 2.13 -17.06 -11.28
N SER A 94 2.21 -18.35 -11.57
CA SER A 94 3.27 -19.22 -11.05
C SER A 94 4.29 -19.53 -12.14
N GLY A 95 5.51 -19.09 -11.94
CA GLY A 95 6.68 -19.40 -12.74
C GLY A 95 7.72 -20.23 -11.98
N THR A 96 7.33 -20.91 -10.89
CA THR A 96 8.24 -21.72 -10.06
C THR A 96 8.85 -22.92 -10.80
N LEU A 97 8.15 -23.41 -11.83
CA LEU A 97 8.64 -24.49 -12.69
C LEU A 97 9.31 -23.97 -13.98
N THR A 98 9.51 -22.65 -14.08
CA THR A 98 10.20 -22.01 -15.20
C THR A 98 11.58 -21.52 -14.76
N ALA A 99 12.37 -21.00 -15.69
CA ALA A 99 13.66 -20.38 -15.35
C ALA A 99 13.53 -19.12 -14.48
N ALA A 100 12.32 -18.60 -14.31
CA ALA A 100 12.07 -17.42 -13.45
C ALA A 100 12.13 -17.76 -11.95
N GLU A 101 11.76 -19.00 -11.59
CA GLU A 101 11.73 -19.53 -10.22
C GLU A 101 11.03 -18.55 -9.24
N MET A 102 9.94 -17.96 -9.68
CA MET A 102 9.14 -17.02 -8.88
C MET A 102 7.65 -17.19 -9.15
N SER A 103 6.86 -16.79 -8.20
CA SER A 103 5.41 -16.65 -8.37
C SER A 103 4.92 -15.36 -7.73
N VAL A 104 3.83 -14.84 -8.27
CA VAL A 104 3.22 -13.63 -7.77
C VAL A 104 1.70 -13.80 -7.75
N GLY A 105 1.10 -13.39 -6.64
CA GLY A 105 -0.34 -13.32 -6.47
C GLY A 105 -0.79 -11.88 -6.36
N MET A 106 -1.97 -11.57 -6.88
CA MET A 106 -2.64 -10.30 -6.64
C MET A 106 -4.10 -10.54 -6.27
N GLY A 107 -4.54 -9.91 -5.20
CA GLY A 107 -5.92 -9.97 -4.76
C GLY A 107 -6.44 -8.61 -4.32
N ILE A 108 -7.76 -8.44 -4.43
CA ILE A 108 -8.46 -7.29 -3.86
C ILE A 108 -8.92 -7.68 -2.47
N LEU A 109 -8.43 -6.98 -1.46
CA LEU A 109 -8.77 -7.28 -0.09
C LEU A 109 -10.26 -7.05 0.18
N PRO A 110 -10.89 -7.87 1.04
CA PRO A 110 -12.29 -7.70 1.42
C PRO A 110 -12.57 -6.31 1.99
N ALA A 111 -13.81 -5.87 1.89
CA ALA A 111 -14.25 -4.62 2.52
C ALA A 111 -13.90 -4.59 4.01
N GLY A 112 -13.37 -3.45 4.47
CA GLY A 112 -12.87 -3.28 5.84
C GLY A 112 -11.42 -3.73 6.04
N THR A 113 -10.79 -4.39 5.04
CA THR A 113 -9.36 -4.67 5.05
C THR A 113 -8.68 -3.69 4.07
N ASN A 114 -8.35 -2.52 4.56
CA ASN A 114 -7.74 -1.40 3.84
C ASN A 114 -6.43 -0.98 4.52
N LEU A 115 -5.79 0.08 4.05
CA LEU A 115 -4.57 0.58 4.68
C LEU A 115 -4.80 1.03 6.12
N ASP A 116 -5.90 1.74 6.43
CA ASP A 116 -6.19 2.17 7.80
C ASP A 116 -6.23 0.98 8.77
N SER A 117 -6.84 -0.15 8.36
CA SER A 117 -6.88 -1.37 9.17
C SER A 117 -5.50 -2.02 9.34
N GLN A 118 -4.61 -1.89 8.37
CA GLN A 118 -3.22 -2.37 8.49
C GLN A 118 -2.42 -1.47 9.46
N TYR A 119 -2.54 -0.16 9.34
CA TYR A 119 -1.91 0.79 10.25
C TYR A 119 -2.40 0.65 11.69
N ALA A 120 -3.70 0.41 11.90
CA ALA A 120 -4.28 0.20 13.24
C ALA A 120 -3.67 -1.01 13.98
N ARG A 121 -3.15 -1.98 13.25
CA ARG A 121 -2.51 -3.19 13.81
C ARG A 121 -1.03 -3.32 13.47
N LYS A 122 -0.36 -2.23 13.12
CA LYS A 122 1.05 -2.24 12.70
C LYS A 122 1.99 -2.96 13.65
N ASP A 123 1.74 -2.86 14.95
CA ASP A 123 2.57 -3.48 15.99
C ASP A 123 2.42 -5.02 16.07
N THR A 124 1.48 -5.60 15.30
CA THR A 124 1.32 -7.06 15.20
C THR A 124 2.18 -7.68 14.10
N PHE A 125 2.76 -6.87 13.21
CA PHE A 125 3.64 -7.34 12.16
C PHE A 125 5.09 -7.39 12.62
N ALA A 126 5.81 -8.42 12.21
CA ALA A 126 7.27 -8.47 12.38
C ALA A 126 7.97 -7.44 11.47
N VAL A 127 7.35 -7.14 10.32
CA VAL A 127 7.77 -6.08 9.39
C VAL A 127 6.58 -5.21 9.07
N PHE A 128 6.69 -3.91 9.30
CA PHE A 128 5.76 -2.90 8.82
C PHE A 128 6.58 -1.73 8.27
N GLU A 129 6.61 -1.58 6.96
CA GLU A 129 7.41 -0.57 6.27
C GLU A 129 6.57 0.22 5.27
N GLU A 130 6.53 1.53 5.42
CA GLU A 130 5.99 2.41 4.39
C GLU A 130 6.91 2.40 3.17
N ARG A 131 6.31 2.27 1.99
CA ARG A 131 7.03 2.28 0.72
C ARG A 131 6.75 3.57 -0.05
N PRO A 132 7.63 3.99 -0.96
CA PRO A 132 7.30 5.04 -1.90
C PRO A 132 5.98 4.74 -2.61
N ALA A 133 5.15 5.76 -2.78
CA ALA A 133 3.86 5.60 -3.44
C ALA A 133 4.03 5.05 -4.86
N ILE A 134 3.22 4.05 -5.22
CA ILE A 134 3.23 3.43 -6.55
C ILE A 134 2.24 4.19 -7.43
N GLN A 135 2.73 4.98 -8.38
CA GLN A 135 1.91 5.85 -9.25
C GLN A 135 0.94 6.78 -8.47
N GLY A 136 1.34 7.21 -7.26
CA GLY A 136 0.54 8.07 -6.40
C GLY A 136 -0.36 7.31 -5.40
N TYR A 137 -0.33 5.98 -5.39
CA TYR A 137 -1.05 5.15 -4.44
C TYR A 137 -0.14 4.76 -3.27
N PRO A 138 -0.55 5.01 -2.01
CA PRO A 138 0.25 4.66 -0.84
C PRO A 138 0.42 3.14 -0.75
N ALA A 139 1.60 2.71 -0.35
CA ALA A 139 1.96 1.31 -0.28
C ALA A 139 2.74 0.98 0.99
N ILE A 140 2.53 -0.22 1.52
CA ILE A 140 3.23 -0.75 2.68
C ILE A 140 3.67 -2.19 2.44
N VAL A 141 4.78 -2.59 3.04
CA VAL A 141 5.12 -3.99 3.27
C VAL A 141 4.68 -4.34 4.68
N SER A 142 3.89 -5.41 4.83
CA SER A 142 3.41 -5.88 6.14
C SER A 142 3.50 -7.40 6.22
N LEU A 143 4.42 -7.90 7.04
CA LEU A 143 4.70 -9.33 7.19
C LEU A 143 4.51 -9.75 8.65
N LEU A 144 3.72 -10.79 8.90
CA LEU A 144 3.58 -11.38 10.24
C LEU A 144 4.87 -12.06 10.70
N THR A 145 5.64 -12.60 9.77
CA THR A 145 6.98 -13.17 9.99
C THR A 145 7.90 -12.62 8.90
N ASP A 146 9.10 -12.16 9.25
CA ASP A 146 10.04 -11.66 8.24
C ASP A 146 10.67 -12.82 7.45
N GLN A 147 10.12 -13.08 6.29
CA GLN A 147 10.57 -14.11 5.34
C GLN A 147 11.19 -13.50 4.07
N ARG A 148 11.66 -12.26 4.14
CA ARG A 148 12.28 -11.61 2.96
C ARG A 148 13.58 -12.30 2.56
N LYS A 149 14.31 -12.85 3.51
CA LYS A 149 15.53 -13.63 3.22
C LYS A 149 15.25 -14.99 2.55
N GLU A 150 14.02 -15.46 2.68
CA GLU A 150 13.51 -16.66 2.00
C GLU A 150 12.79 -16.31 0.68
N GLY A 151 12.97 -15.11 0.17
CA GLY A 151 12.41 -14.68 -1.11
C GLY A 151 10.93 -14.27 -1.07
N ASN A 152 10.33 -14.03 0.11
CA ASN A 152 8.92 -13.70 0.27
C ASN A 152 8.70 -12.21 0.54
N CYS A 153 7.65 -11.63 -0.06
CA CYS A 153 7.17 -10.29 0.28
C CYS A 153 5.66 -10.18 0.12
N GLU A 154 5.02 -9.47 1.04
CA GLU A 154 3.63 -9.04 0.93
C GLU A 154 3.58 -7.52 0.89
N LEU A 155 3.03 -6.97 -0.19
CA LEU A 155 2.88 -5.55 -0.45
C LEU A 155 1.39 -5.21 -0.51
N THR A 156 0.95 -4.28 0.32
CA THR A 156 -0.41 -3.76 0.28
C THR A 156 -0.41 -2.36 -0.31
N VAL A 157 -1.25 -2.12 -1.33
CA VAL A 157 -1.42 -0.82 -1.98
C VAL A 157 -2.83 -0.32 -1.75
N GLY A 158 -2.97 0.90 -1.24
CA GLY A 158 -4.27 1.55 -1.09
C GLY A 158 -4.87 1.92 -2.44
N ALA A 159 -5.97 1.29 -2.81
CA ALA A 159 -6.70 1.60 -4.04
C ALA A 159 -7.75 2.69 -3.84
N SER A 160 -8.28 2.80 -2.64
CA SER A 160 -9.11 3.89 -2.11
C SER A 160 -8.94 3.92 -0.59
N ASP A 161 -9.60 4.85 0.09
CA ASP A 161 -9.62 4.86 1.56
C ASP A 161 -10.29 3.61 2.16
N GLU A 162 -11.13 2.92 1.38
CA GLU A 162 -11.89 1.74 1.81
C GLU A 162 -11.37 0.43 1.24
N ARG A 163 -10.54 0.46 0.19
CA ARG A 163 -10.12 -0.72 -0.57
C ARG A 163 -8.61 -0.75 -0.76
N ALA A 164 -8.07 -1.94 -0.72
CA ALA A 164 -6.65 -2.17 -0.96
C ALA A 164 -6.41 -3.39 -1.87
N ILE A 165 -5.28 -3.37 -2.56
CA ILE A 165 -4.75 -4.48 -3.35
C ILE A 165 -3.62 -5.11 -2.54
N LEU A 166 -3.64 -6.42 -2.39
CA LEU A 166 -2.53 -7.20 -1.85
C LEU A 166 -1.77 -7.84 -3.01
N VAL A 167 -0.46 -7.67 -3.02
CA VAL A 167 0.46 -8.40 -3.89
C VAL A 167 1.32 -9.30 -3.01
N THR A 168 1.26 -10.60 -3.24
CA THR A 168 2.12 -11.61 -2.61
C THR A 168 3.19 -12.03 -3.61
N PHE A 169 4.44 -12.04 -3.20
CA PHE A 169 5.57 -12.42 -4.02
C PHE A 169 6.37 -13.51 -3.34
N LEU A 170 6.76 -14.52 -4.11
CA LEU A 170 7.57 -15.65 -3.68
C LEU A 170 8.62 -15.94 -4.74
N SER A 171 9.86 -16.13 -4.36
CA SER A 171 10.94 -16.50 -5.27
C SER A 171 11.94 -17.43 -4.63
N ASP A 172 12.57 -18.26 -5.46
CA ASP A 172 13.71 -19.08 -5.10
C ASP A 172 15.03 -18.36 -5.42
N GLU A 173 16.15 -18.90 -4.94
CA GLU A 173 17.49 -18.28 -4.97
C GLU A 173 17.96 -17.86 -6.37
N LYS A 174 17.49 -18.49 -7.43
CA LYS A 174 17.87 -18.17 -8.80
C LYS A 174 17.05 -17.02 -9.42
N SER A 175 15.97 -16.63 -8.76
CA SER A 175 15.19 -15.49 -9.21
C SER A 175 15.98 -14.19 -9.10
N LYS A 176 15.83 -13.32 -10.11
CA LYS A 176 16.43 -11.97 -10.10
C LYS A 176 15.99 -11.09 -8.93
N TYR A 177 14.88 -11.45 -8.27
CA TYR A 177 14.31 -10.71 -7.14
C TYR A 177 14.59 -11.37 -5.78
N PHE A 178 15.30 -12.49 -5.72
CA PHE A 178 15.51 -13.19 -4.45
C PHE A 178 16.18 -12.30 -3.39
N ALA A 179 17.15 -11.50 -3.78
CA ALA A 179 17.85 -10.58 -2.87
C ALA A 179 16.96 -9.41 -2.36
N ASP A 180 15.94 -9.03 -3.14
CA ASP A 180 14.92 -8.04 -2.74
C ASP A 180 13.55 -8.44 -3.30
N PRO A 181 12.84 -9.34 -2.61
CA PRO A 181 11.53 -9.83 -3.06
C PRO A 181 10.47 -8.70 -3.04
N CYS A 182 10.66 -7.68 -2.20
CA CYS A 182 9.75 -6.55 -2.15
C CYS A 182 9.88 -5.61 -3.36
N ALA A 183 11.05 -5.57 -4.02
CA ALA A 183 11.19 -4.92 -5.32
C ALA A 183 10.37 -5.66 -6.39
N GLY A 184 10.37 -7.01 -6.38
CA GLY A 184 9.54 -7.82 -7.26
C GLY A 184 8.05 -7.54 -7.07
N ALA A 185 7.57 -7.54 -5.83
CA ALA A 185 6.19 -7.20 -5.50
C ALA A 185 5.82 -5.77 -5.95
N THR A 186 6.71 -4.81 -5.75
CA THR A 186 6.51 -3.39 -6.13
C THR A 186 6.41 -3.22 -7.65
N GLU A 187 7.31 -3.87 -8.40
CA GLU A 187 7.27 -3.83 -9.87
C GLU A 187 5.98 -4.44 -10.40
N PHE A 188 5.55 -5.59 -9.87
CA PHE A 188 4.29 -6.20 -10.25
C PHE A 188 3.09 -5.30 -9.95
N ALA A 189 3.03 -4.71 -8.76
CA ALA A 189 1.98 -3.77 -8.38
C ALA A 189 1.91 -2.58 -9.36
N ASN A 190 3.06 -2.06 -9.79
CA ASN A 190 3.14 -0.97 -10.76
C ASN A 190 2.53 -1.38 -12.12
N LEU A 191 2.79 -2.60 -12.61
CA LEU A 191 2.21 -3.13 -13.84
C LEU A 191 0.68 -3.28 -13.72
N ALA A 192 0.22 -3.84 -12.60
CA ALA A 192 -1.21 -4.02 -12.34
C ALA A 192 -1.95 -2.67 -12.26
N ILE A 193 -1.41 -1.69 -11.53
CA ILE A 193 -2.01 -0.35 -11.45
C ILE A 193 -2.07 0.32 -12.83
N THR A 194 -1.04 0.15 -13.67
CA THR A 194 -1.04 0.65 -15.05
C THR A 194 -2.20 0.10 -15.85
N THR A 195 -2.44 -1.21 -15.76
CA THR A 195 -3.54 -1.89 -16.47
C THR A 195 -4.90 -1.47 -15.92
N ILE A 196 -5.04 -1.38 -14.59
CA ILE A 196 -6.29 -0.97 -13.94
C ILE A 196 -6.66 0.46 -14.33
N LYS A 197 -5.69 1.39 -14.35
CA LYS A 197 -5.88 2.79 -14.76
C LYS A 197 -6.25 2.92 -16.25
N ALA A 198 -5.73 2.05 -17.10
CA ALA A 198 -6.06 2.03 -18.51
C ALA A 198 -7.48 1.47 -18.80
N GLY A 199 -8.12 0.91 -17.80
CA GLY A 199 -9.37 0.16 -17.92
C GLY A 199 -9.10 -1.27 -18.43
N VAL A 200 -9.26 -2.22 -17.55
CA VAL A 200 -9.14 -3.67 -17.87
C VAL A 200 -10.15 -4.02 -18.96
N LYS A 201 -9.68 -4.66 -20.06
CA LYS A 201 -10.53 -5.10 -21.18
C LYS A 201 -10.84 -6.59 -21.07
#